data_7cb692cf38d261eb350e6d029c399184
#
_entry.id   7cb692cf38d261eb350e6d029c399184
#
_cell.length_a   1.000
_cell.length_b   1.000
_cell.length_c   1.000
_cell.angle_alpha   90.00
_cell.angle_beta   90.00
_cell.angle_gamma   90.00
#
_symmetry.space_group_name_H-M   'P 1'
#
loop_
_entity.id
_entity.type
_entity.pdbx_description
1 polymer ?
#
loop_
_entity_poly.entity_id
_entity_poly.type
_entity_poly.pdbx_seq_one_letter_code
_entity_poly.pdbx_strand_id
1 'polypeptide(L)'
;MYDTEILTDLLYKIQDCLTKIQIRLKSVNTVADLTDSPAGMERLDLLCMPLIVIGELVKKIDKITDKSFFKKYPDIPWGEIKGMRNIVVHDYFNIDAEEIFNTCKEDIPILTETINAIIIDLEKQTE
;
A
#
# COMPACT_ATOMS: atom_id res chain seq x y z
N MET A 1 11.98 -22.17 -2.83
CA MET A 1 12.45 -21.54 -1.59
C MET A 1 12.91 -20.14 -1.87
N TYR A 2 12.67 -19.23 -0.99
CA TYR A 2 13.00 -17.81 -1.16
C TYR A 2 13.80 -17.30 0.02
N ASP A 3 14.50 -16.18 -0.19
CA ASP A 3 15.32 -15.54 0.84
C ASP A 3 14.42 -14.79 1.83
N THR A 4 14.34 -15.30 3.05
CA THR A 4 13.51 -14.73 4.11
C THR A 4 13.98 -13.33 4.51
N GLU A 5 15.27 -13.06 4.45
CA GLU A 5 15.83 -11.77 4.78
C GLU A 5 15.38 -10.70 3.78
N ILE A 6 15.42 -11.03 2.47
CA ILE A 6 14.94 -10.14 1.41
C ILE A 6 13.44 -9.92 1.56
N LEU A 7 12.69 -10.98 1.81
CA LEU A 7 11.24 -10.88 2.02
C LEU A 7 10.90 -9.95 3.19
N THR A 8 11.57 -10.12 4.31
CA THR A 8 11.35 -9.30 5.51
C THR A 8 11.66 -7.83 5.22
N ASP A 9 12.76 -7.55 4.50
CA ASP A 9 13.11 -6.20 4.11
C ASP A 9 12.03 -5.53 3.26
N LEU A 10 11.48 -6.26 2.29
CA LEU A 10 10.39 -5.75 1.45
C LEU A 10 9.13 -5.48 2.26
N LEU A 11 8.81 -6.32 3.23
CA LEU A 11 7.66 -6.12 4.11
C LEU A 11 7.83 -4.87 4.99
N TYR A 12 9.03 -4.62 5.50
CA TYR A 12 9.31 -3.39 6.25
C TYR A 12 9.16 -2.14 5.38
N LYS A 13 9.52 -2.22 4.11
CA LYS A 13 9.32 -1.12 3.16
C LYS A 13 7.83 -0.86 2.93
N ILE A 14 7.03 -1.90 2.83
CA ILE A 14 5.56 -1.74 2.75
C ILE A 14 5.04 -1.07 4.02
N GLN A 15 5.48 -1.53 5.19
CA GLN A 15 5.09 -0.95 6.48
C GLN A 15 5.41 0.55 6.53
N ASP A 16 6.58 0.94 6.05
CA ASP A 16 6.99 2.34 6.00
C ASP A 16 6.06 3.17 5.11
N CYS A 17 5.68 2.65 3.95
CA CYS A 17 4.71 3.31 3.06
C CYS A 17 3.35 3.45 3.73
N LEU A 18 2.89 2.43 4.42
CA LEU A 18 1.60 2.46 5.15
C LEU A 18 1.60 3.52 6.23
N THR A 19 2.70 3.64 6.98
CA THR A 19 2.87 4.67 8.00
C THR A 19 2.81 6.07 7.39
N LYS A 20 3.47 6.28 6.26
CA LYS A 20 3.44 7.57 5.56
C LYS A 20 2.02 7.94 5.14
N ILE A 21 1.27 6.99 4.59
CA ILE A 21 -0.12 7.24 4.20
C ILE A 21 -0.95 7.66 5.41
N GLN A 22 -0.84 6.94 6.52
CA GLN A 22 -1.61 7.23 7.73
C GLN A 22 -1.29 8.62 8.29
N ILE A 23 -0.03 9.00 8.29
CA ILE A 23 0.39 10.34 8.76
C ILE A 23 -0.17 11.41 7.83
N ARG A 24 -0.02 11.24 6.52
CA ARG A 24 -0.47 12.21 5.52
C ARG A 24 -1.97 12.36 5.48
N LEU A 25 -2.70 11.28 5.78
CA LEU A 25 -4.15 11.27 5.78
C LEU A 25 -4.76 12.06 6.94
N LYS A 26 -4.01 12.34 8.00
CA LYS A 26 -4.49 13.07 9.17
C LYS A 26 -5.02 14.47 8.83
N SER A 27 -4.49 15.09 7.79
CA SER A 27 -4.94 16.42 7.35
C SER A 27 -6.08 16.37 6.33
N VAL A 28 -6.57 15.17 6.00
CA VAL A 28 -7.59 14.95 4.97
C VAL A 28 -8.85 14.38 5.62
N ASN A 29 -9.92 15.17 5.65
CA ASN A 29 -11.20 14.76 6.26
C ASN A 29 -12.23 14.38 5.21
N THR A 30 -12.17 14.99 4.03
CA THR A 30 -13.13 14.77 2.93
C THR A 30 -12.39 14.69 1.60
N VAL A 31 -13.07 14.18 0.57
CA VAL A 31 -12.53 14.16 -0.80
C VAL A 31 -12.19 15.57 -1.27
N ALA A 32 -13.00 16.55 -0.89
CA ALA A 32 -12.78 17.95 -1.26
C ALA A 32 -11.41 18.47 -0.80
N ASP A 33 -10.90 17.99 0.32
CA ASP A 33 -9.57 18.36 0.83
C ASP A 33 -8.45 17.97 -0.14
N LEU A 34 -8.72 17.07 -1.09
CA LEU A 34 -7.76 16.60 -2.09
C LEU A 34 -7.92 17.28 -3.44
N THR A 35 -9.02 18.01 -3.66
CA THR A 35 -9.37 18.52 -5.00
C THR A 35 -9.63 20.01 -5.06
N ASP A 36 -9.95 20.66 -3.94
CA ASP A 36 -10.46 22.03 -3.93
C ASP A 36 -9.40 23.12 -4.07
N SER A 37 -8.11 22.78 -4.00
CA SER A 37 -7.05 23.76 -4.03
C SER A 37 -5.75 23.14 -4.55
N PRO A 38 -4.77 23.95 -4.97
CA PRO A 38 -3.44 23.42 -5.30
C PRO A 38 -2.81 22.65 -4.14
N ALA A 39 -2.97 23.10 -2.90
CA ALA A 39 -2.49 22.39 -1.72
C ALA A 39 -3.19 21.04 -1.54
N GLY A 40 -4.49 20.96 -1.83
CA GLY A 40 -5.23 19.71 -1.80
C GLY A 40 -4.73 18.72 -2.82
N MET A 41 -4.44 19.19 -4.03
CA MET A 41 -3.91 18.35 -5.10
C MET A 41 -2.50 17.85 -4.77
N GLU A 42 -1.69 18.62 -4.05
CA GLU A 42 -0.41 18.16 -3.53
C GLU A 42 -0.61 17.02 -2.52
N ARG A 43 -1.62 17.11 -1.66
CA ARG A 43 -1.95 16.03 -0.71
C ARG A 43 -2.34 14.76 -1.45
N LEU A 44 -3.09 14.89 -2.55
CA LEU A 44 -3.44 13.74 -3.38
C LEU A 44 -2.19 13.05 -3.92
N ASP A 45 -1.24 13.81 -4.46
CA ASP A 45 0.04 13.28 -4.94
C ASP A 45 0.80 12.55 -3.83
N LEU A 46 0.82 13.13 -2.63
CA LEU A 46 1.51 12.54 -1.48
C LEU A 46 0.88 11.24 -1.01
N LEU A 47 -0.40 11.03 -1.26
CA LEU A 47 -1.06 9.76 -0.98
C LEU A 47 -0.81 8.74 -2.10
N CYS A 48 -0.81 9.19 -3.35
CA CYS A 48 -0.65 8.31 -4.51
C CYS A 48 0.71 7.64 -4.58
N MET A 49 1.80 8.37 -4.30
CA MET A 49 3.15 7.82 -4.44
C MET A 49 3.38 6.59 -3.57
N PRO A 50 3.12 6.61 -2.25
CA PRO A 50 3.30 5.39 -1.46
C PRO A 50 2.35 4.26 -1.85
N LEU A 51 1.15 4.55 -2.36
CA LEU A 51 0.25 3.51 -2.88
C LEU A 51 0.88 2.78 -4.07
N ILE A 52 1.48 3.53 -5.00
CA ILE A 52 2.20 2.95 -6.14
C ILE A 52 3.34 2.05 -5.65
N VAL A 53 4.12 2.53 -4.70
CA VAL A 53 5.27 1.79 -4.16
C VAL A 53 4.81 0.50 -3.48
N ILE A 54 3.72 0.53 -2.71
CA ILE A 54 3.14 -0.67 -2.10
C ILE A 54 2.81 -1.70 -3.17
N GLY A 55 2.15 -1.29 -4.25
CA GLY A 55 1.81 -2.18 -5.36
C GLY A 55 3.03 -2.83 -5.99
N GLU A 56 4.09 -2.05 -6.20
CA GLU A 56 5.35 -2.56 -6.76
C GLU A 56 6.06 -3.53 -5.80
N LEU A 57 6.03 -3.24 -4.50
CA LEU A 57 6.64 -4.11 -3.48
C LEU A 57 5.90 -5.44 -3.37
N VAL A 58 4.56 -5.41 -3.43
CA VAL A 58 3.75 -6.64 -3.43
C VAL A 58 4.07 -7.48 -4.66
N LYS A 59 4.24 -6.87 -5.83
CA LYS A 59 4.67 -7.58 -7.05
C LYS A 59 6.04 -8.24 -6.86
N LYS A 60 6.98 -7.55 -6.24
CA LYS A 60 8.31 -8.11 -5.97
C LYS A 60 8.23 -9.32 -5.05
N ILE A 61 7.41 -9.24 -4.00
CA ILE A 61 7.22 -10.37 -3.08
C ILE A 61 6.61 -11.55 -3.83
N ASP A 62 5.59 -11.33 -4.66
CA ASP A 62 5.02 -12.38 -5.49
C ASP A 62 6.09 -13.03 -6.37
N LYS A 63 6.96 -12.23 -6.97
CA LYS A 63 7.99 -12.73 -7.86
C LYS A 63 9.02 -13.61 -7.14
N ILE A 64 9.52 -13.16 -6.00
CA ILE A 64 10.56 -13.92 -5.27
C ILE A 64 9.99 -15.14 -4.55
N THR A 65 8.69 -15.20 -4.30
CA THR A 65 8.02 -16.33 -3.63
C THR A 65 7.21 -17.19 -4.60
N ASP A 66 7.35 -16.96 -5.90
CA ASP A 66 6.59 -17.65 -6.95
C ASP A 66 5.08 -17.64 -6.66
N LYS A 67 4.57 -16.47 -6.27
CA LYS A 67 3.16 -16.19 -5.97
C LYS A 67 2.59 -17.01 -4.81
N SER A 68 3.44 -17.62 -3.99
CA SER A 68 2.98 -18.49 -2.90
C SER A 68 2.72 -17.75 -1.59
N PHE A 69 3.46 -16.66 -1.33
CA PHE A 69 3.46 -16.05 -0.01
C PHE A 69 2.10 -15.50 0.41
N PHE A 70 1.50 -14.66 -0.42
CA PHE A 70 0.23 -14.00 -0.07
C PHE A 70 -1.00 -14.91 -0.16
N LYS A 71 -0.86 -16.10 -0.70
CA LYS A 71 -1.93 -17.10 -0.67
C LYS A 71 -2.34 -17.49 0.75
N LYS A 72 -1.44 -17.31 1.70
CA LYS A 72 -1.71 -17.54 3.13
C LYS A 72 -2.60 -16.46 3.75
N TYR A 73 -2.80 -15.35 3.06
CA TYR A 73 -3.52 -14.18 3.57
C TYR A 73 -4.61 -13.77 2.59
N PRO A 74 -5.62 -14.64 2.35
CA PRO A 74 -6.59 -14.42 1.26
C PRO A 74 -7.61 -13.33 1.51
N ASP A 75 -7.67 -12.77 2.72
CA ASP A 75 -8.62 -11.71 3.06
C ASP A 75 -8.25 -10.35 2.46
N ILE A 76 -7.01 -10.22 1.99
CA ILE A 76 -6.54 -8.98 1.36
C ILE A 76 -6.64 -9.13 -0.17
N PRO A 77 -7.20 -8.13 -0.88
CA PRO A 77 -7.29 -8.18 -2.34
C PRO A 77 -5.95 -7.81 -2.99
N TRP A 78 -4.98 -8.71 -2.93
CA TRP A 78 -3.62 -8.49 -3.39
C TRP A 78 -3.55 -8.10 -4.86
N GLY A 79 -4.43 -8.65 -5.70
CA GLY A 79 -4.50 -8.29 -7.12
C GLY A 79 -4.83 -6.82 -7.33
N GLU A 80 -5.76 -6.28 -6.56
CA GLU A 80 -6.14 -4.88 -6.62
C GLU A 80 -5.02 -3.98 -6.13
N ILE A 81 -4.32 -4.41 -5.07
CA ILE A 81 -3.18 -3.66 -4.53
C ILE A 81 -2.06 -3.57 -5.56
N LYS A 82 -1.73 -4.67 -6.23
CA LYS A 82 -0.74 -4.66 -7.32
C LYS A 82 -1.17 -3.75 -8.47
N GLY A 83 -2.47 -3.64 -8.71
CA GLY A 83 -3.03 -2.80 -9.78
C GLY A 83 -3.07 -1.31 -9.50
N MET A 84 -2.83 -0.88 -8.27
CA MET A 84 -2.90 0.55 -7.90
C MET A 84 -1.97 1.44 -8.74
N ARG A 85 -0.79 0.92 -9.07
CA ARG A 85 0.15 1.64 -9.93
C ARG A 85 -0.51 2.03 -11.26
N ASN A 86 -1.26 1.12 -11.86
CA ASN A 86 -1.87 1.36 -13.16
C ASN A 86 -2.93 2.45 -13.12
N ILE A 87 -3.70 2.51 -12.04
CA ILE A 87 -4.72 3.55 -11.85
C ILE A 87 -4.09 4.94 -11.86
N VAL A 88 -2.98 5.10 -11.14
CA VAL A 88 -2.30 6.40 -11.01
C VAL A 88 -1.45 6.73 -12.24
N VAL A 89 -0.61 5.78 -12.69
CA VAL A 89 0.40 6.05 -13.73
C VAL A 89 -0.21 6.22 -15.12
N HIS A 90 -1.22 5.42 -15.47
CA HIS A 90 -1.82 5.47 -16.81
C HIS A 90 -2.78 6.62 -17.00
N ASP A 91 -3.35 7.17 -15.93
CA ASP A 91 -4.38 8.18 -16.05
C ASP A 91 -4.24 9.27 -14.98
N TYR A 92 -3.00 9.74 -14.79
CA TYR A 92 -2.67 10.71 -13.74
C TYR A 92 -3.56 11.97 -13.78
N PHE A 93 -3.88 12.48 -14.96
CA PHE A 93 -4.70 13.69 -15.09
C PHE A 93 -6.19 13.46 -14.79
N ASN A 94 -6.62 12.20 -14.73
CA ASN A 94 -8.00 11.83 -14.44
C ASN A 94 -8.08 10.91 -13.20
N ILE A 95 -7.17 11.05 -12.24
CA ILE A 95 -7.20 10.25 -11.03
C ILE A 95 -8.52 10.48 -10.30
N ASP A 96 -9.18 9.39 -9.92
CA ASP A 96 -10.38 9.43 -9.10
C ASP A 96 -9.97 9.65 -7.64
N ALA A 97 -10.04 10.90 -7.19
CA ALA A 97 -9.65 11.27 -5.82
C ALA A 97 -10.54 10.59 -4.78
N GLU A 98 -11.81 10.33 -5.09
CA GLU A 98 -12.72 9.62 -4.20
C GLU A 98 -12.27 8.18 -4.00
N GLU A 99 -11.86 7.50 -5.06
CA GLU A 99 -11.33 6.15 -4.98
C GLU A 99 -10.07 6.10 -4.12
N ILE A 100 -9.14 7.04 -4.33
CA ILE A 100 -7.91 7.13 -3.53
C ILE A 100 -8.24 7.39 -2.06
N PHE A 101 -9.16 8.33 -1.81
CA PHE A 101 -9.58 8.65 -0.45
C PHE A 101 -10.17 7.43 0.26
N ASN A 102 -11.09 6.72 -0.40
CA ASN A 102 -11.74 5.53 0.18
C ASN A 102 -10.74 4.41 0.42
N THR A 103 -9.81 4.19 -0.51
CA THR A 103 -8.75 3.20 -0.34
C THR A 103 -7.92 3.51 0.91
N CYS A 104 -7.53 4.78 1.08
CA CYS A 104 -6.72 5.18 2.22
C CYS A 104 -7.49 5.08 3.55
N LYS A 105 -8.77 5.40 3.56
CA LYS A 105 -9.59 5.36 4.78
C LYS A 105 -10.02 3.95 5.17
N GLU A 106 -10.34 3.10 4.20
CA GLU A 106 -10.98 1.81 4.44
C GLU A 106 -10.01 0.63 4.30
N ASP A 107 -9.22 0.61 3.23
CA ASP A 107 -8.39 -0.55 2.91
C ASP A 107 -7.01 -0.49 3.58
N ILE A 108 -6.42 0.68 3.68
CA ILE A 108 -5.07 0.82 4.25
C ILE A 108 -5.00 0.40 5.72
N PRO A 109 -5.97 0.73 6.60
CA PRO A 109 -5.91 0.24 7.98
C PRO A 109 -5.91 -1.29 8.07
N ILE A 110 -6.71 -1.97 7.25
CA ILE A 110 -6.78 -3.43 7.21
C ILE A 110 -5.45 -4.01 6.73
N LEU A 111 -4.90 -3.45 5.66
CA LEU A 111 -3.60 -3.88 5.13
C LEU A 111 -2.50 -3.68 6.17
N THR A 112 -2.54 -2.56 6.90
CA THR A 112 -1.57 -2.27 7.95
C THR A 112 -1.57 -3.35 9.04
N GLU A 113 -2.74 -3.74 9.51
CA GLU A 113 -2.86 -4.81 10.51
C GLU A 113 -2.29 -6.13 9.98
N THR A 114 -2.61 -6.47 8.73
CA THR A 114 -2.14 -7.70 8.12
C THR A 114 -0.63 -7.71 7.95
N ILE A 115 -0.06 -6.63 7.42
CA ILE A 115 1.41 -6.53 7.23
C ILE A 115 2.14 -6.61 8.58
N ASN A 116 1.63 -5.92 9.60
CA ASN A 116 2.23 -5.98 10.94
C ASN A 116 2.21 -7.40 11.51
N ALA A 117 1.09 -8.12 11.34
CA ALA A 117 0.97 -9.51 11.79
C ALA A 117 1.93 -10.43 11.03
N ILE A 118 2.08 -10.23 9.73
CA ILE A 118 3.01 -11.01 8.91
C ILE A 118 4.45 -10.83 9.38
N ILE A 119 4.86 -9.59 9.64
CA ILE A 119 6.21 -9.27 10.10
C ILE A 119 6.48 -9.95 11.44
N ILE A 120 5.53 -9.86 12.38
CA ILE A 120 5.66 -10.50 13.69
C ILE A 120 5.83 -12.02 13.54
N ASP A 121 5.01 -12.64 12.68
CA ASP A 121 5.10 -14.09 12.45
C ASP A 121 6.44 -14.50 11.86
N LEU A 122 6.96 -13.73 10.91
CA LEU A 122 8.28 -14.01 10.31
C LEU A 122 9.41 -13.86 11.33
N GLU A 123 9.34 -12.85 12.19
CA GLU A 123 10.35 -12.64 13.23
C GLU A 123 10.35 -13.78 14.24
N LYS A 124 9.18 -14.32 14.60
CA LYS A 124 9.07 -15.48 15.48
C LYS A 124 9.68 -16.73 14.86
N GLN A 125 9.54 -16.89 13.55
CA GLN A 125 10.09 -18.05 12.84
C GLN A 125 11.62 -18.03 12.79
N THR A 126 12.24 -16.87 12.90
CA THR A 126 13.69 -16.71 12.83
C THR A 126 14.38 -16.75 14.20
N GLU A 127 13.60 -16.77 15.27
CA GLU A 127 14.11 -16.99 16.63
C GLU A 127 14.36 -18.51 16.89
#